data_ea3fd15ec48619a068e6c7c7fb3701d9
#
_entry.id   ea3fd15ec48619a068e6c7c7fb3701d9
#
_cell.length_a   1.000
_cell.length_b   1.000
_cell.length_c   1.000
_cell.angle_alpha   90.00
_cell.angle_beta   90.00
_cell.angle_gamma   90.00
#
_symmetry.space_group_name_H-M   'P 1'
#
loop_
_entity.id
_entity.type
_entity.pdbx_description
1 polymer ?
#
loop_
_entity_poly.entity_id
_entity_poly.type
_entity_poly.pdbx_seq_one_letter_code
_entity_poly.pdbx_strand_id
1 'polypeptide(L)'
;MIDLEHGRLWYRRSGGGSALPILLLHGGPGAASYYLEPLEERLSKHRPVVVYDQLGCGRSDKPDDPSLWTLDYFTSEIDQMREALGLAECHLFGQSWGGWLSIDYLCRNPQGIAKVVLASTSSNLVTFVQHARRLIAQLPAPHAE
;
A
#
# COMPACT_ATOMS: atom_id res chain seq x y z
N MET A 1 -11.75 4.89 11.55
CA MET A 1 -12.10 5.52 10.26
C MET A 1 -11.58 6.94 10.27
N ILE A 2 -11.10 7.39 9.14
CA ILE A 2 -10.68 8.76 8.91
C ILE A 2 -11.39 9.27 7.65
N ASP A 3 -11.92 10.50 7.71
CA ASP A 3 -12.62 11.11 6.58
C ASP A 3 -11.59 11.74 5.64
N LEU A 4 -11.60 11.33 4.38
CA LEU A 4 -10.80 11.89 3.30
C LEU A 4 -11.71 12.40 2.18
N GLU A 5 -11.14 12.96 1.14
CA GLU A 5 -11.86 13.66 0.06
C GLU A 5 -12.99 12.82 -0.59
N HIS A 6 -12.75 11.53 -0.83
CA HIS A 6 -13.68 10.67 -1.58
C HIS A 6 -14.27 9.51 -0.75
N GLY A 7 -14.11 9.54 0.57
CA GLY A 7 -14.68 8.54 1.46
C GLY A 7 -13.87 8.31 2.72
N ARG A 8 -14.43 7.48 3.59
CA ARG A 8 -13.77 7.15 4.85
C ARG A 8 -12.87 5.96 4.68
N LEU A 9 -11.63 6.11 5.14
CA LEU A 9 -10.69 5.00 5.16
C LEU A 9 -10.60 4.38 6.55
N TRP A 10 -10.58 3.07 6.58
CA TRP A 10 -10.24 2.34 7.79
C TRP A 10 -8.74 2.32 7.98
N TYR A 11 -8.31 2.63 9.19
CA TYR A 11 -6.91 2.48 9.59
C TYR A 11 -6.79 1.96 11.00
N ARG A 12 -5.62 1.43 11.33
CA ARG A 12 -5.20 1.07 12.67
C ARG A 12 -3.80 1.63 12.91
N ARG A 13 -3.62 2.20 14.11
CA ARG A 13 -2.31 2.62 14.62
C ARG A 13 -1.96 1.76 15.81
N SER A 14 -0.77 1.16 15.78
CA SER A 14 -0.26 0.28 16.83
C SER A 14 1.17 0.66 17.20
N GLY A 15 1.62 0.17 18.36
CA GLY A 15 2.95 0.53 18.87
C GLY A 15 3.05 1.96 19.37
N GLY A 16 4.26 2.34 19.75
CA GLY A 16 4.56 3.65 20.33
C GLY A 16 6.06 3.93 20.35
N GLY A 17 6.45 4.96 21.13
CA GLY A 17 7.84 5.41 21.25
C GLY A 17 8.19 6.56 20.34
N SER A 18 9.47 6.97 20.35
CA SER A 18 10.00 8.12 19.61
C SER A 18 10.57 7.77 18.24
N ALA A 19 10.60 6.49 17.87
CA ALA A 19 11.06 6.08 16.54
C ALA A 19 10.09 6.56 15.45
N LEU A 20 10.60 6.88 14.26
CA LEU A 20 9.77 7.27 13.13
C LEU A 20 8.71 6.19 12.83
N PRO A 21 7.46 6.59 12.63
CA PRO A 21 6.39 5.67 12.26
C PRO A 21 6.64 5.00 10.91
N ILE A 22 6.00 3.86 10.69
CA ILE A 22 5.95 3.21 9.38
C ILE A 22 4.52 3.10 8.90
N LEU A 23 4.27 3.53 7.67
CA LEU A 23 3.00 3.39 6.95
C LEU A 23 3.07 2.17 6.04
N LEU A 24 2.15 1.23 6.24
CA LEU A 24 2.07 -0.02 5.48
C LEU A 24 1.01 0.10 4.37
N LEU A 25 1.46 -0.08 3.12
CA LEU A 25 0.62 -0.07 1.92
C LEU A 25 0.40 -1.51 1.46
N HIS A 26 -0.85 -1.97 1.50
CA HIS A 26 -1.20 -3.33 1.10
C HIS A 26 -1.19 -3.52 -0.42
N GLY A 27 -1.17 -4.77 -0.84
CA GLY A 27 -1.19 -5.20 -2.24
C GLY A 27 -2.58 -5.26 -2.85
N GLY A 28 -2.67 -5.81 -4.04
CA GLY A 28 -3.85 -5.96 -4.84
C GLY A 28 -3.56 -5.55 -6.29
N PRO A 29 -4.20 -4.51 -6.83
CA PRO A 29 -5.25 -3.65 -6.24
C PRO A 29 -6.48 -4.43 -5.80
N GLY A 30 -7.22 -3.89 -4.81
CA GLY A 30 -8.48 -4.48 -4.35
C GLY A 30 -8.36 -5.49 -3.19
N ALA A 31 -7.16 -5.81 -2.70
CA ALA A 31 -6.98 -6.58 -1.47
C ALA A 31 -7.32 -5.71 -0.24
N ALA A 32 -7.10 -6.22 0.95
CA ALA A 32 -7.17 -5.44 2.18
C ALA A 32 -5.98 -5.74 3.07
N SER A 33 -5.78 -4.94 4.10
CA SER A 33 -4.54 -4.94 4.87
C SER A 33 -4.38 -6.10 5.88
N TYR A 34 -5.37 -6.95 6.10
CA TYR A 34 -5.32 -7.95 7.18
C TYR A 34 -4.17 -8.94 7.08
N TYR A 35 -3.70 -9.28 5.89
CA TYR A 35 -2.53 -10.17 5.76
C TYR A 35 -1.21 -9.50 6.21
N LEU A 36 -1.21 -8.17 6.42
CA LEU A 36 -0.07 -7.45 6.99
C LEU A 36 -0.07 -7.45 8.52
N GLU A 37 -1.12 -7.97 9.18
CA GLU A 37 -1.22 -8.00 10.65
C GLU A 37 -0.01 -8.67 11.34
N PRO A 38 0.52 -9.80 10.86
CA PRO A 38 1.71 -10.40 11.50
C PRO A 38 2.96 -9.51 11.41
N LEU A 39 3.09 -8.71 10.34
CA LEU A 39 4.15 -7.73 10.19
C LEU A 39 3.94 -6.55 11.13
N GLU A 40 2.71 -6.01 11.17
CA GLU A 40 2.32 -4.94 12.07
C GLU A 40 2.61 -5.30 13.53
N GLU A 41 2.20 -6.49 13.99
CA GLU A 41 2.42 -6.96 15.36
C GLU A 41 3.92 -7.03 15.73
N ARG A 42 4.77 -7.40 14.78
CA ARG A 42 6.23 -7.46 15.01
C ARG A 42 6.84 -6.06 15.07
N LEU A 43 6.50 -5.20 14.12
CA LEU A 43 7.06 -3.85 14.03
C LEU A 43 6.58 -2.95 15.16
N SER A 44 5.32 -3.11 15.61
CA SER A 44 4.71 -2.29 16.66
C SER A 44 5.39 -2.43 18.03
N LYS A 45 6.17 -3.50 18.25
CA LYS A 45 7.01 -3.67 19.43
C LYS A 45 8.18 -2.68 19.51
N HIS A 46 8.52 -2.04 18.38
CA HIS A 46 9.71 -1.21 18.25
C HIS A 46 9.44 0.20 17.76
N ARG A 47 8.28 0.47 17.19
CA ARG A 47 7.89 1.78 16.63
C ARG A 47 6.39 1.91 16.41
N PRO A 48 5.88 3.14 16.22
CA PRO A 48 4.53 3.32 15.71
C PRO A 48 4.38 2.73 14.31
N VAL A 49 3.30 1.99 14.10
CA VAL A 49 2.93 1.40 12.80
C VAL A 49 1.54 1.87 12.45
N VAL A 50 1.34 2.29 11.21
CA VAL A 50 0.03 2.59 10.65
C VAL A 50 -0.23 1.63 9.50
N VAL A 51 -1.37 0.97 9.55
CA VAL A 51 -1.91 0.15 8.45
C VAL A 51 -3.30 0.67 8.11
N TYR A 52 -3.66 0.69 6.83
CA TYR A 52 -4.98 1.10 6.41
C TYR A 52 -5.46 0.27 5.21
N ASP A 53 -6.76 0.23 5.01
CA ASP A 53 -7.38 -0.31 3.80
C ASP A 53 -7.58 0.85 2.82
N GLN A 54 -7.00 0.75 1.61
CA GLN A 54 -7.14 1.75 0.56
C GLN A 54 -8.62 1.91 0.17
N LEU A 55 -8.99 3.04 -0.42
CA LEU A 55 -10.35 3.28 -0.88
C LEU A 55 -10.81 2.14 -1.79
N GLY A 56 -12.06 1.74 -1.67
CA GLY A 56 -12.60 0.59 -2.40
C GLY A 56 -12.26 -0.78 -1.80
N CYS A 57 -11.40 -0.85 -0.78
CA CYS A 57 -10.86 -2.08 -0.23
C CYS A 57 -11.35 -2.35 1.20
N GLY A 58 -11.45 -3.62 1.54
CA GLY A 58 -11.64 -4.08 2.92
C GLY A 58 -12.75 -3.37 3.68
N ARG A 59 -12.37 -2.66 4.74
CA ARG A 59 -13.24 -1.92 5.69
C ARG A 59 -13.44 -0.46 5.32
N SER A 60 -12.74 0.05 4.29
CA SER A 60 -12.89 1.40 3.76
C SER A 60 -14.15 1.54 2.90
N ASP A 61 -14.61 2.77 2.72
CA ASP A 61 -15.75 3.08 1.87
C ASP A 61 -15.46 2.65 0.41
N LYS A 62 -16.53 2.35 -0.34
CA LYS A 62 -16.47 1.82 -1.70
C LYS A 62 -17.36 2.67 -2.60
N PRO A 63 -16.88 3.87 -3.00
CA PRO A 63 -17.65 4.72 -3.89
C PRO A 63 -17.84 4.05 -5.26
N ASP A 64 -19.02 4.29 -5.85
CA ASP A 64 -19.33 3.85 -7.22
C ASP A 64 -18.93 4.96 -8.21
N ASP A 65 -17.65 5.25 -8.27
CA ASP A 65 -17.06 6.26 -9.16
C ASP A 65 -15.81 5.71 -9.84
N PRO A 66 -15.92 5.24 -11.10
CA PRO A 66 -14.79 4.68 -11.83
C PRO A 66 -13.63 5.67 -12.05
N SER A 67 -13.86 6.98 -11.96
CA SER A 67 -12.81 7.98 -12.16
C SER A 67 -11.75 7.97 -11.04
N LEU A 68 -12.08 7.38 -9.88
CA LEU A 68 -11.18 7.27 -8.74
C LEU A 68 -10.17 6.12 -8.87
N TRP A 69 -10.42 5.15 -9.77
CA TRP A 69 -9.55 3.98 -9.89
C TRP A 69 -8.32 4.24 -10.75
N THR A 70 -7.55 5.25 -10.36
CA THR A 70 -6.34 5.69 -11.06
C THR A 70 -5.11 5.62 -10.14
N LEU A 71 -3.93 5.45 -10.74
CA LEU A 71 -2.68 5.48 -10.00
C LEU A 71 -2.49 6.84 -9.30
N ASP A 72 -2.86 7.93 -9.97
CA ASP A 72 -2.78 9.29 -9.43
C ASP A 72 -3.59 9.45 -8.15
N TYR A 73 -4.82 8.93 -8.14
CA TYR A 73 -5.66 8.97 -6.95
C TYR A 73 -5.00 8.20 -5.78
N PHE A 74 -4.66 6.93 -5.97
CA PHE A 74 -4.08 6.11 -4.92
C PHE A 74 -2.72 6.63 -4.43
N THR A 75 -1.97 7.31 -5.29
CA THR A 75 -0.73 7.98 -4.88
C THR A 75 -1.03 9.21 -4.04
N SER A 76 -2.03 10.01 -4.39
CA SER A 76 -2.48 11.17 -3.59
C SER A 76 -3.09 10.74 -2.24
N GLU A 77 -3.73 9.59 -2.18
CA GLU A 77 -4.27 9.02 -0.93
C GLU A 77 -3.16 8.83 0.13
N ILE A 78 -1.92 8.53 -0.29
CA ILE A 78 -0.79 8.43 0.64
C ILE A 78 -0.53 9.78 1.33
N ASP A 79 -0.55 10.89 0.57
CA ASP A 79 -0.38 12.23 1.15
C ASP A 79 -1.55 12.57 2.08
N GLN A 80 -2.79 12.32 1.68
CA GLN A 80 -3.97 12.55 2.52
C GLN A 80 -3.88 11.76 3.83
N MET A 81 -3.48 10.48 3.79
CA MET A 81 -3.29 9.67 4.99
C MET A 81 -2.16 10.20 5.87
N ARG A 82 -1.05 10.62 5.29
CA ARG A 82 0.07 11.20 6.03
C ARG A 82 -0.33 12.50 6.73
N GLU A 83 -0.99 13.39 6.02
CA GLU A 83 -1.48 14.66 6.57
C GLU A 83 -2.47 14.43 7.70
N ALA A 84 -3.52 13.66 7.45
CA ALA A 84 -4.58 13.41 8.41
C ALA A 84 -4.12 12.69 9.69
N LEU A 85 -3.04 11.90 9.61
CA LEU A 85 -2.48 11.16 10.76
C LEU A 85 -1.24 11.82 11.37
N GLY A 86 -0.83 12.98 10.88
CA GLY A 86 0.35 13.71 11.37
C GLY A 86 1.66 12.97 11.10
N LEU A 87 1.77 12.27 9.97
CA LEU A 87 2.97 11.53 9.55
C LEU A 87 3.89 12.41 8.70
N ALA A 88 4.28 13.57 9.21
CA ALA A 88 5.18 14.51 8.51
C ALA A 88 6.48 13.81 8.07
N GLU A 89 7.06 13.00 8.99
CA GLU A 89 8.16 12.10 8.66
C GLU A 89 7.77 10.65 8.99
N CYS A 90 8.01 9.74 8.03
CA CYS A 90 7.71 8.31 8.21
C CYS A 90 8.57 7.44 7.31
N HIS A 91 8.53 6.13 7.56
CA HIS A 91 8.95 5.12 6.60
C HIS A 91 7.73 4.63 5.83
N LEU A 92 7.94 4.15 4.58
CA LEU A 92 6.94 3.41 3.82
C LEU A 92 7.32 1.92 3.75
N PHE A 93 6.32 1.08 3.82
CA PHE A 93 6.42 -0.33 3.43
C PHE A 93 5.34 -0.58 2.38
N GLY A 94 5.73 -1.00 1.20
CA GLY A 94 4.80 -1.33 0.11
C GLY A 94 4.96 -2.78 -0.34
N GLN A 95 3.87 -3.54 -0.28
CA GLN A 95 3.85 -4.92 -0.76
C GLN A 95 3.07 -5.01 -2.08
N SER A 96 3.67 -5.66 -3.10
CA SER A 96 3.03 -5.88 -4.41
C SER A 96 2.53 -4.56 -5.02
N TRP A 97 1.22 -4.38 -5.20
CA TRP A 97 0.59 -3.12 -5.62
C TRP A 97 0.99 -1.94 -4.72
N GLY A 98 1.01 -2.12 -3.38
CA GLY A 98 1.49 -1.09 -2.45
C GLY A 98 2.94 -0.69 -2.70
N GLY A 99 3.76 -1.61 -3.23
CA GLY A 99 5.11 -1.31 -3.70
C GLY A 99 5.13 -0.46 -4.96
N TRP A 100 4.22 -0.69 -5.91
CA TRP A 100 4.08 0.18 -7.11
C TRP A 100 3.65 1.58 -6.72
N LEU A 101 2.68 1.70 -5.81
CA LEU A 101 2.27 3.00 -5.26
C LEU A 101 3.46 3.71 -4.59
N SER A 102 4.25 2.98 -3.81
CA SER A 102 5.44 3.55 -3.17
C SER A 102 6.46 4.05 -4.19
N ILE A 103 6.69 3.31 -5.28
CA ILE A 103 7.61 3.72 -6.35
C ILE A 103 7.09 4.98 -7.05
N ASP A 104 5.83 5.00 -7.48
CA ASP A 104 5.22 6.16 -8.14
C ASP A 104 5.24 7.38 -7.22
N TYR A 105 4.88 7.20 -5.95
CA TYR A 105 4.91 8.24 -4.95
C TYR A 105 6.31 8.85 -4.78
N LEU A 106 7.35 8.03 -4.69
CA LEU A 106 8.73 8.49 -4.58
C LEU A 106 9.22 9.22 -5.83
N CYS A 107 8.74 8.83 -7.03
CA CYS A 107 9.06 9.54 -8.27
C CYS A 107 8.50 10.97 -8.29
N ARG A 108 7.50 11.27 -7.48
CA ARG A 108 6.95 12.63 -7.27
C ARG A 108 7.74 13.46 -6.26
N ASN A 109 8.83 12.91 -5.73
CA ASN A 109 9.75 13.54 -4.80
C ASN A 109 9.08 14.09 -3.51
N PRO A 110 8.29 13.27 -2.78
CA PRO A 110 7.61 13.69 -1.56
C PRO A 110 8.62 14.01 -0.46
N GLN A 111 8.30 14.98 0.37
CA GLN A 111 9.11 15.29 1.55
C GLN A 111 8.76 14.37 2.73
N GLY A 112 9.71 14.13 3.64
CA GLY A 112 9.48 13.42 4.89
C GLY A 112 9.43 11.88 4.77
N ILE A 113 9.82 11.29 3.64
CA ILE A 113 9.99 9.84 3.53
C ILE A 113 11.44 9.47 3.87
N ALA A 114 11.65 8.90 5.05
CA ALA A 114 12.99 8.60 5.52
C ALA A 114 13.58 7.31 4.90
N LYS A 115 12.76 6.26 4.75
CA LYS A 115 13.15 4.98 4.14
C LYS A 115 11.94 4.30 3.50
N VAL A 116 12.20 3.45 2.53
CA VAL A 116 11.19 2.63 1.88
C VAL A 116 11.61 1.16 1.89
N VAL A 117 10.66 0.28 2.15
CA VAL A 117 10.79 -1.16 1.97
C VAL A 117 9.83 -1.59 0.87
N LEU A 118 10.37 -2.20 -0.17
CA LEU A 118 9.60 -2.75 -1.30
C LEU A 118 9.60 -4.27 -1.19
N ALA A 119 8.43 -4.85 -0.95
CA ALA A 119 8.26 -6.27 -0.73
C ALA A 119 7.44 -6.92 -1.86
N SER A 120 7.98 -7.96 -2.48
CA SER A 120 7.30 -8.74 -3.53
C SER A 120 6.65 -7.85 -4.59
N THR A 121 7.39 -6.86 -5.08
CA THR A 121 6.93 -5.89 -6.09
C THR A 121 7.88 -5.83 -7.28
N SER A 122 7.48 -5.14 -8.32
CA SER A 122 8.28 -4.93 -9.53
C SER A 122 8.26 -3.46 -9.91
N SER A 123 9.35 -2.96 -10.45
CA SER A 123 9.44 -1.63 -11.03
C SER A 123 9.04 -1.60 -12.52
N ASN A 124 8.80 -2.76 -13.13
CA ASN A 124 8.47 -2.86 -14.56
C ASN A 124 7.34 -3.89 -14.77
N LEU A 125 6.13 -3.38 -14.99
CA LEU A 125 4.94 -4.21 -15.19
C LEU A 125 5.04 -5.06 -16.46
N VAL A 126 5.60 -4.54 -17.55
CA VAL A 126 5.72 -5.26 -18.82
C VAL A 126 6.58 -6.52 -18.64
N THR A 127 7.76 -6.35 -18.05
CA THR A 127 8.65 -7.47 -17.73
C THR A 127 8.02 -8.46 -16.76
N PHE A 128 7.31 -7.97 -15.73
CA PHE A 128 6.59 -8.81 -14.80
C PHE A 128 5.56 -9.70 -15.51
N VAL A 129 4.70 -9.11 -16.35
CA VAL A 129 3.68 -9.84 -17.11
C VAL A 129 4.29 -10.86 -18.06
N GLN A 130 5.38 -10.50 -18.75
CA GLN A 130 6.09 -11.43 -19.63
C GLN A 130 6.63 -12.65 -18.86
N HIS A 131 7.24 -12.43 -17.70
CA HIS A 131 7.76 -13.52 -16.88
C HIS A 131 6.64 -14.38 -16.30
N ALA A 132 5.54 -13.78 -15.83
CA ALA A 132 4.38 -14.51 -15.32
C ALA A 132 3.78 -15.42 -16.41
N ARG A 133 3.57 -14.89 -17.62
CA ARG A 133 3.08 -15.69 -18.77
C ARG A 133 4.02 -16.85 -19.11
N ARG A 134 5.33 -16.63 -19.08
CA ARG A 134 6.31 -17.68 -19.30
C ARG A 134 6.23 -18.80 -18.26
N LEU A 135 6.02 -18.45 -16.99
CA LEU A 135 5.88 -19.43 -15.91
C LEU A 135 4.56 -20.20 -16.02
N ILE A 136 3.46 -19.51 -16.34
CA ILE A 136 2.16 -20.15 -16.57
C ILE A 136 2.25 -21.17 -17.71
N ALA A 137 2.89 -20.83 -18.82
CA ALA A 137 3.08 -21.73 -19.96
C ALA A 137 3.91 -22.98 -19.64
N GLN A 138 4.61 -23.03 -18.51
CA GLN A 138 5.35 -24.20 -18.04
C GLN A 138 4.54 -25.12 -17.13
N LEU A 139 3.33 -24.70 -16.74
CA LEU A 139 2.44 -25.54 -15.93
C LEU A 139 1.93 -26.73 -16.75
N PRO A 140 1.73 -27.90 -16.10
CA PRO A 140 1.06 -29.02 -16.75
C PRO A 140 -0.37 -28.64 -17.16
N ALA A 141 -0.83 -29.19 -18.31
CA ALA A 141 -2.26 -29.09 -18.64
C ALA A 141 -3.12 -29.76 -17.52
N PRO A 142 -4.31 -29.21 -17.16
CA PRO A 142 -5.06 -28.10 -17.80
C PRO A 142 -4.77 -26.70 -17.23
N HIS A 143 -3.70 -26.53 -16.46
CA HIS A 143 -3.42 -25.30 -15.68
C HIS A 143 -2.69 -24.19 -16.49
N ALA A 144 -2.35 -24.46 -17.74
CA ALA A 144 -1.60 -23.53 -18.60
C ALA A 144 -2.50 -22.58 -19.44
N GLU A 145 -3.83 -22.65 -19.27
CA GLU A 145 -4.81 -21.82 -19.98
C GLU A 145 -5.14 -20.53 -19.22
#